data_6b415bb390a4580a8bfcdd9feecb8c1e
#
_entry.id   6b415bb390a4580a8bfcdd9feecb8c1e
#
_cell.length_a   1.000
_cell.length_b   1.000
_cell.length_c   1.000
_cell.angle_alpha   90.00
_cell.angle_beta   90.00
_cell.angle_gamma   90.00
#
_symmetry.space_group_name_H-M   'P 1'
#
loop_
_entity.id
_entity.type
_entity.pdbx_description
1 polymer ?
#
loop_
_entity_poly.entity_id
_entity_poly.type
_entity_poly.pdbx_seq_one_letter_code
_entity_poly.pdbx_strand_id
1 'polypeptide(L)'
;MLYPKIGIRPVIDGRWGGVRESLEAQTMAMAENAAKLISENLKYPDGTPVQCVVGCTTIGGGAEAARVAEQFSTQNVTATLSVTPCWCYGTETFDMDPTTIKAVWGFNGTERPGAVYLAAVLAAHAQRGLPAFSIYGHDVQDANDTSIPADVAEKILRFARGAVAAGWMRNKAYVNIGAVTMGIAGSFCDADVLQKYFGIRAEWVDEVEILRRITIEIYDHEEYERALAWVKENCREGFDKNAGKNFPDVITKSKVIAPDKDWEFIVKMTLIMRDILYGNPRLDELGWHEEALGRNAVAGGFQGQRQWTDWLPNADFTEAILASTFDWNGPKAPTPFATENDTCNGIAMLLGNLISGSAPCFRDVRTYWSPEACERVTGHKPDGVASNGFIHLINSGATALDGSGACVDENGNHVMKPFWEMKEEDIKNCLEATDWCRADYEYFRGGGYSSHFRCHAEMPVTMLRFNIIDGVGPVLQIAEGWTADLPDEIHNPIDKRTDPTWPTTWFCPRLTGEGAFTDVYSVMANWGANHGVTVYGHVGADLITLASMLRIPVTMHNVEKEKVFRPHSWASFGTQDVQAADYAACKNYGPLY
;
A
#
# COMPACT_ATOMS: atom_id res chain seq x y z
N MET A 1 8.47 -13.16 14.30
CA MET A 1 8.10 -13.21 12.86
C MET A 1 9.37 -13.38 12.04
N LEU A 2 9.34 -14.15 10.95
CA LEU A 2 10.51 -14.29 10.07
C LEU A 2 10.40 -13.25 8.94
N TYR A 3 11.26 -12.23 8.96
CA TYR A 3 11.25 -11.14 7.97
C TYR A 3 11.72 -11.61 6.59
N PRO A 4 11.13 -11.11 5.49
CA PRO A 4 11.68 -11.29 4.14
C PRO A 4 12.99 -10.53 4.02
N LYS A 5 14.08 -11.19 3.64
CA LYS A 5 15.41 -10.57 3.53
C LYS A 5 15.85 -10.42 2.09
N ILE A 6 16.74 -9.46 1.87
CA ILE A 6 17.40 -9.27 0.58
C ILE A 6 18.79 -9.90 0.63
N GLY A 7 19.03 -10.86 -0.24
CA GLY A 7 20.33 -11.50 -0.41
C GLY A 7 21.22 -10.68 -1.33
N ILE A 8 22.39 -10.26 -0.87
CA ILE A 8 23.38 -9.58 -1.69
C ILE A 8 24.41 -10.60 -2.14
N ARG A 9 24.55 -10.77 -3.47
CA ARG A 9 25.41 -11.75 -4.12
C ARG A 9 26.66 -11.06 -4.65
N PRO A 10 27.82 -11.14 -3.98
CA PRO A 10 29.08 -10.57 -4.44
C PRO A 10 29.67 -11.45 -5.57
N VAL A 11 29.52 -11.04 -6.82
CA VAL A 11 29.97 -11.83 -7.99
C VAL A 11 31.30 -11.32 -8.51
N ILE A 12 32.24 -12.24 -8.75
CA ILE A 12 33.65 -11.93 -9.05
C ILE A 12 34.17 -12.77 -10.23
N ASP A 13 35.21 -12.31 -10.89
CA ASP A 13 35.99 -13.14 -11.83
C ASP A 13 36.64 -14.31 -11.09
N GLY A 14 36.27 -15.52 -11.45
CA GLY A 14 36.74 -16.74 -10.76
C GLY A 14 38.17 -17.16 -11.02
N ARG A 15 38.94 -16.43 -11.86
CA ARG A 15 40.32 -16.81 -12.28
C ARG A 15 41.33 -16.47 -11.19
N TRP A 16 41.89 -17.50 -10.57
CA TRP A 16 42.96 -17.39 -9.58
C TRP A 16 44.32 -17.07 -10.28
N GLY A 17 45.27 -16.53 -9.51
CA GLY A 17 46.59 -16.18 -9.97
C GLY A 17 46.75 -14.70 -10.31
N GLY A 18 46.04 -13.81 -9.59
CA GLY A 18 46.15 -12.37 -9.67
C GLY A 18 44.86 -11.63 -9.99
N VAL A 19 43.99 -12.20 -10.84
CA VAL A 19 42.76 -11.50 -11.25
C VAL A 19 41.77 -11.43 -10.08
N ARG A 20 41.37 -12.58 -9.53
CA ARG A 20 40.41 -12.66 -8.44
C ARG A 20 40.92 -11.94 -7.20
N GLU A 21 42.15 -12.19 -6.83
CA GLU A 21 42.79 -11.64 -5.63
C GLU A 21 42.80 -10.10 -5.66
N SER A 22 42.94 -9.52 -6.84
CA SER A 22 42.93 -8.06 -7.01
C SER A 22 41.55 -7.41 -6.89
N LEU A 23 40.46 -8.22 -6.92
CA LEU A 23 39.07 -7.76 -6.93
C LEU A 23 38.28 -8.14 -5.68
N GLU A 24 38.80 -9.05 -4.87
CA GLU A 24 38.09 -9.66 -3.74
C GLU A 24 37.58 -8.58 -2.77
N ALA A 25 38.45 -7.66 -2.37
CA ALA A 25 38.09 -6.58 -1.42
C ALA A 25 37.05 -5.61 -2.00
N GLN A 26 37.20 -5.22 -3.26
CA GLN A 26 36.22 -4.33 -3.93
C GLN A 26 34.85 -5.00 -4.03
N THR A 27 34.79 -6.27 -4.44
CA THR A 27 33.52 -7.00 -4.63
C THR A 27 32.76 -7.14 -3.32
N MET A 28 33.45 -7.51 -2.22
CA MET A 28 32.82 -7.60 -0.91
C MET A 28 32.37 -6.25 -0.39
N ALA A 29 33.21 -5.20 -0.51
CA ALA A 29 32.84 -3.85 -0.07
C ALA A 29 31.62 -3.30 -0.84
N MET A 30 31.49 -3.54 -2.14
CA MET A 30 30.29 -3.18 -2.90
C MET A 30 29.04 -3.88 -2.35
N ALA A 31 29.13 -5.17 -2.02
CA ALA A 31 28.02 -5.93 -1.46
C ALA A 31 27.62 -5.43 -0.06
N GLU A 32 28.59 -5.17 0.80
CA GLU A 32 28.39 -4.63 2.15
C GLU A 32 27.79 -3.21 2.12
N ASN A 33 28.29 -2.35 1.21
CA ASN A 33 27.76 -0.99 1.02
C ASN A 33 26.31 -1.02 0.49
N ALA A 34 25.98 -1.94 -0.42
CA ALA A 34 24.60 -2.11 -0.88
C ALA A 34 23.67 -2.60 0.26
N ALA A 35 24.12 -3.55 1.08
CA ALA A 35 23.38 -4.01 2.25
C ALA A 35 23.15 -2.87 3.25
N LYS A 36 24.18 -2.08 3.54
CA LYS A 36 24.13 -0.94 4.42
C LYS A 36 23.15 0.12 3.89
N LEU A 37 23.26 0.50 2.60
CA LEU A 37 22.36 1.46 1.95
C LEU A 37 20.89 1.04 2.16
N ILE A 38 20.56 -0.23 1.93
CA ILE A 38 19.20 -0.74 2.07
C ILE A 38 18.75 -0.65 3.54
N SER A 39 19.54 -1.16 4.47
CA SER A 39 19.17 -1.25 5.89
C SER A 39 19.06 0.11 6.58
N GLU A 40 19.84 1.11 6.15
CA GLU A 40 19.79 2.47 6.69
C GLU A 40 18.62 3.30 6.15
N ASN A 41 18.11 2.98 4.95
CA ASN A 41 17.11 3.80 4.27
C ASN A 41 15.71 3.16 4.20
N LEU A 42 15.58 1.86 4.41
CA LEU A 42 14.30 1.18 4.29
C LEU A 42 13.89 0.49 5.60
N LYS A 43 12.58 0.51 5.84
CA LYS A 43 11.95 -0.17 6.98
C LYS A 43 10.88 -1.16 6.51
N TYR A 44 10.67 -2.19 7.31
CA TYR A 44 9.51 -3.06 7.19
C TYR A 44 8.24 -2.31 7.64
N PRO A 45 7.05 -2.84 7.32
CA PRO A 45 5.78 -2.24 7.75
C PRO A 45 5.62 -2.09 9.27
N ASP A 46 6.39 -2.80 10.07
CA ASP A 46 6.43 -2.68 11.53
C ASP A 46 7.46 -1.66 12.06
N GLY A 47 8.11 -0.92 11.15
CA GLY A 47 9.08 0.13 11.48
C GLY A 47 10.51 -0.37 11.72
N THR A 48 10.76 -1.68 11.71
CA THR A 48 12.13 -2.21 11.87
C THR A 48 12.95 -2.05 10.58
N PRO A 49 14.28 -1.82 10.68
CA PRO A 49 15.13 -1.72 9.49
C PRO A 49 15.12 -2.98 8.64
N VAL A 50 15.13 -2.83 7.32
CA VAL A 50 15.20 -3.95 6.37
C VAL A 50 16.51 -4.73 6.57
N GLN A 51 16.40 -6.05 6.64
CA GLN A 51 17.53 -6.95 6.82
C GLN A 51 18.07 -7.44 5.49
N CYS A 52 19.39 -7.40 5.34
CA CYS A 52 20.11 -7.95 4.21
C CYS A 52 20.99 -9.13 4.66
N VAL A 53 21.21 -10.07 3.75
CA VAL A 53 22.15 -11.19 3.93
C VAL A 53 23.20 -11.09 2.83
N VAL A 54 24.44 -10.75 3.20
CA VAL A 54 25.56 -10.78 2.25
C VAL A 54 26.06 -12.23 2.08
N GLY A 55 26.34 -12.64 0.86
CA GLY A 55 26.88 -13.97 0.57
C GLY A 55 28.13 -14.26 1.39
N CYS A 56 28.21 -15.45 1.96
CA CYS A 56 29.31 -15.89 2.82
C CYS A 56 30.67 -16.00 2.10
N THR A 57 30.69 -15.86 0.79
CA THR A 57 31.88 -15.83 -0.05
C THR A 57 31.58 -15.03 -1.31
N THR A 58 32.61 -14.51 -1.97
CA THR A 58 32.49 -14.06 -3.36
C THR A 58 32.19 -15.23 -4.27
N ILE A 59 31.44 -14.97 -5.35
CA ILE A 59 30.89 -15.98 -6.25
C ILE A 59 31.64 -15.89 -7.58
N GLY A 60 32.64 -16.73 -7.79
CA GLY A 60 33.43 -16.83 -9.01
C GLY A 60 33.17 -18.11 -9.82
N GLY A 61 32.28 -18.99 -9.33
CA GLY A 61 31.92 -20.23 -9.99
C GLY A 61 30.75 -20.94 -9.35
N GLY A 62 30.34 -22.08 -9.94
CA GLY A 62 29.13 -22.82 -9.56
C GLY A 62 29.11 -23.33 -8.13
N ALA A 63 30.25 -23.76 -7.59
CA ALA A 63 30.33 -24.27 -6.21
C ALA A 63 30.07 -23.17 -5.16
N GLU A 64 30.56 -21.96 -5.40
CA GLU A 64 30.34 -20.80 -4.56
C GLU A 64 28.91 -20.29 -4.70
N ALA A 65 28.37 -20.27 -5.93
CA ALA A 65 26.98 -19.93 -6.18
C ALA A 65 26.03 -20.87 -5.42
N ALA A 66 26.28 -22.18 -5.42
CA ALA A 66 25.49 -23.16 -4.69
C ALA A 66 25.56 -22.94 -3.16
N ARG A 67 26.74 -22.64 -2.62
CA ARG A 67 26.95 -22.36 -1.18
C ARG A 67 26.17 -21.12 -0.73
N VAL A 68 26.20 -20.05 -1.53
CA VAL A 68 25.44 -18.83 -1.23
C VAL A 68 23.93 -19.07 -1.37
N ALA A 69 23.48 -19.86 -2.36
CA ALA A 69 22.07 -20.23 -2.51
C ALA A 69 21.59 -21.04 -1.29
N GLU A 70 22.38 -21.98 -0.79
CA GLU A 70 22.09 -22.73 0.43
C GLU A 70 22.00 -21.81 1.67
N GLN A 71 22.94 -20.88 1.84
CA GLN A 71 22.88 -19.85 2.89
C GLN A 71 21.57 -19.06 2.80
N PHE A 72 21.16 -18.61 1.64
CA PHE A 72 19.96 -17.77 1.46
C PHE A 72 18.67 -18.54 1.71
N SER A 73 18.61 -19.81 1.30
CA SER A 73 17.42 -20.65 1.50
C SER A 73 17.07 -20.86 2.98
N THR A 74 18.07 -20.87 3.86
CA THR A 74 17.87 -21.03 5.32
C THR A 74 17.54 -19.72 6.05
N GLN A 75 17.62 -18.56 5.38
CA GLN A 75 17.50 -17.26 6.02
C GLN A 75 16.28 -16.43 5.55
N ASN A 76 15.34 -17.06 4.84
CA ASN A 76 14.16 -16.39 4.29
C ASN A 76 14.52 -15.22 3.34
N VAL A 77 15.50 -15.42 2.48
CA VAL A 77 15.81 -14.48 1.40
C VAL A 77 14.72 -14.61 0.33
N THR A 78 14.03 -13.52 0.04
CA THR A 78 12.92 -13.47 -0.94
C THR A 78 13.30 -12.71 -2.21
N ALA A 79 14.40 -11.96 -2.17
CA ALA A 79 14.93 -11.24 -3.32
C ALA A 79 16.46 -11.24 -3.28
N THR A 80 17.10 -11.13 -4.46
CA THR A 80 18.55 -11.08 -4.57
C THR A 80 19.01 -9.88 -5.39
N LEU A 81 20.11 -9.25 -4.94
CA LEU A 81 20.87 -8.25 -5.67
C LEU A 81 22.28 -8.81 -5.94
N SER A 82 22.58 -9.15 -7.18
CA SER A 82 23.95 -9.49 -7.59
C SER A 82 24.73 -8.21 -7.85
N VAL A 83 25.92 -8.08 -7.27
CA VAL A 83 26.82 -6.92 -7.47
C VAL A 83 28.15 -7.40 -8.02
N THR A 84 28.69 -6.70 -9.02
CA THR A 84 29.95 -7.09 -9.63
C THR A 84 30.75 -5.90 -10.13
N PRO A 85 32.06 -5.82 -9.78
CA PRO A 85 32.96 -4.81 -10.36
C PRO A 85 33.55 -5.20 -11.72
N CYS A 86 33.34 -6.43 -12.18
CA CYS A 86 34.10 -7.01 -13.28
C CYS A 86 33.32 -8.02 -14.13
N TRP A 87 33.96 -8.54 -15.16
CA TRP A 87 33.50 -9.74 -15.84
C TRP A 87 33.50 -10.96 -14.92
N CYS A 88 32.50 -11.82 -15.07
CA CYS A 88 32.36 -13.07 -14.33
C CYS A 88 31.83 -14.15 -15.27
N TYR A 89 31.90 -15.41 -14.86
CA TYR A 89 31.22 -16.48 -15.54
C TYR A 89 29.71 -16.35 -15.37
N GLY A 90 28.96 -16.28 -16.46
CA GLY A 90 27.54 -15.93 -16.44
C GLY A 90 26.66 -16.98 -15.78
N THR A 91 26.59 -18.16 -16.43
CA THR A 91 25.61 -19.19 -16.07
C THR A 91 25.83 -19.78 -14.66
N GLU A 92 27.07 -19.88 -14.24
CA GLU A 92 27.40 -20.49 -12.94
C GLU A 92 27.16 -19.55 -11.76
N THR A 93 27.03 -18.25 -12.00
CA THR A 93 27.03 -17.25 -10.93
C THR A 93 25.70 -16.57 -10.70
N PHE A 94 24.71 -16.67 -11.61
CA PHE A 94 23.42 -16.01 -11.43
C PHE A 94 22.48 -16.77 -10.49
N ASP A 95 21.47 -16.05 -9.98
CA ASP A 95 20.44 -16.63 -9.13
C ASP A 95 19.46 -17.46 -9.96
N MET A 96 19.38 -18.75 -9.69
CA MET A 96 18.52 -19.71 -10.39
C MET A 96 17.17 -19.98 -9.70
N ASP A 97 16.95 -19.49 -8.47
CA ASP A 97 15.70 -19.72 -7.76
C ASP A 97 14.54 -19.02 -8.50
N PRO A 98 13.51 -19.75 -8.98
CA PRO A 98 12.40 -19.14 -9.71
C PRO A 98 11.51 -18.24 -8.87
N THR A 99 11.56 -18.36 -7.55
CA THR A 99 10.67 -17.64 -6.61
C THR A 99 11.30 -16.36 -6.03
N THR A 100 12.61 -16.17 -6.15
CA THR A 100 13.27 -14.92 -5.72
C THR A 100 13.13 -13.84 -6.78
N ILE A 101 12.93 -12.59 -6.34
CA ILE A 101 12.95 -11.40 -7.19
C ILE A 101 14.40 -10.96 -7.38
N LYS A 102 14.82 -10.63 -8.60
CA LYS A 102 16.23 -10.49 -8.97
C LYS A 102 16.60 -9.12 -9.51
N ALA A 103 17.71 -8.56 -9.03
CA ALA A 103 18.40 -7.44 -9.65
C ALA A 103 19.88 -7.72 -9.81
N VAL A 104 20.51 -7.03 -10.77
CA VAL A 104 21.94 -7.10 -11.01
C VAL A 104 22.47 -5.67 -11.13
N TRP A 105 23.47 -5.34 -10.31
CA TRP A 105 24.24 -4.12 -10.41
C TRP A 105 25.62 -4.40 -10.99
N GLY A 106 25.84 -3.91 -12.22
CA GLY A 106 27.14 -3.94 -12.90
C GLY A 106 27.86 -2.61 -12.71
N PHE A 107 29.08 -2.65 -12.20
CA PHE A 107 29.95 -1.49 -12.02
C PHE A 107 30.27 -0.82 -13.36
N ASN A 108 30.14 0.50 -13.45
CA ASN A 108 30.50 1.26 -14.63
C ASN A 108 31.98 1.70 -14.53
N GLY A 109 32.91 0.80 -14.86
CA GLY A 109 34.34 1.04 -14.87
C GLY A 109 34.98 0.64 -16.21
N THR A 110 36.18 1.17 -16.48
CA THR A 110 36.90 0.95 -17.75
C THR A 110 37.86 -0.25 -17.71
N GLU A 111 38.55 -0.45 -16.58
CA GLU A 111 39.60 -1.48 -16.42
C GLU A 111 39.01 -2.88 -16.27
N ARG A 112 37.91 -2.97 -15.56
CA ARG A 112 37.19 -4.21 -15.23
C ARG A 112 35.68 -3.99 -15.29
N PRO A 113 35.10 -3.88 -16.52
CA PRO A 113 33.73 -3.41 -16.67
C PRO A 113 32.69 -4.44 -16.19
N GLY A 114 31.97 -4.14 -15.13
CA GLY A 114 30.84 -4.94 -14.67
C GLY A 114 29.67 -4.98 -15.66
N ALA A 115 29.59 -4.00 -16.57
CA ALA A 115 28.59 -3.94 -17.64
C ALA A 115 28.61 -5.19 -18.57
N VAL A 116 29.76 -5.77 -18.81
CA VAL A 116 29.85 -6.96 -19.66
C VAL A 116 29.19 -8.17 -19.00
N TYR A 117 29.41 -8.35 -17.70
CA TYR A 117 28.70 -9.38 -16.95
C TYR A 117 27.21 -9.07 -16.84
N LEU A 118 26.86 -7.82 -16.53
CA LEU A 118 25.46 -7.37 -16.44
C LEU A 118 24.66 -7.76 -17.68
N ALA A 119 25.17 -7.42 -18.86
CA ALA A 119 24.51 -7.75 -20.12
C ALA A 119 24.40 -9.28 -20.36
N ALA A 120 25.46 -10.03 -20.06
CA ALA A 120 25.48 -11.48 -20.23
C ALA A 120 24.50 -12.18 -19.27
N VAL A 121 24.46 -11.79 -18.00
CA VAL A 121 23.61 -12.44 -17.01
C VAL A 121 22.13 -12.07 -17.18
N LEU A 122 21.81 -10.85 -17.61
CA LEU A 122 20.45 -10.46 -17.95
C LEU A 122 19.91 -11.29 -19.12
N ALA A 123 20.73 -11.51 -20.16
CA ALA A 123 20.36 -12.40 -21.24
C ALA A 123 20.17 -13.85 -20.78
N ALA A 124 21.02 -14.35 -19.87
CA ALA A 124 20.89 -15.68 -19.29
C ALA A 124 19.61 -15.84 -18.45
N HIS A 125 19.25 -14.84 -17.65
CA HIS A 125 17.99 -14.80 -16.92
C HIS A 125 16.77 -14.80 -17.87
N ALA A 126 16.80 -13.96 -18.90
CA ALA A 126 15.72 -13.88 -19.89
C ALA A 126 15.49 -15.21 -20.62
N GLN A 127 16.55 -15.91 -21.04
CA GLN A 127 16.47 -17.24 -21.67
C GLN A 127 15.79 -18.29 -20.78
N ARG A 128 15.84 -18.13 -19.47
CA ARG A 128 15.28 -19.08 -18.49
C ARG A 128 13.95 -18.65 -17.90
N GLY A 129 13.37 -17.57 -18.38
CA GLY A 129 12.11 -17.06 -17.84
C GLY A 129 12.23 -16.54 -16.41
N LEU A 130 13.40 -16.06 -16.00
CA LEU A 130 13.70 -15.50 -14.68
C LEU A 130 13.92 -13.99 -14.79
N PRO A 131 12.87 -13.15 -14.75
CA PRO A 131 13.01 -11.71 -14.92
C PRO A 131 14.00 -11.10 -13.92
N ALA A 132 14.87 -10.21 -14.39
CA ALA A 132 15.84 -9.51 -13.56
C ALA A 132 15.89 -8.01 -13.89
N PHE A 133 16.03 -7.19 -12.84
CA PHE A 133 16.21 -5.73 -12.96
C PHE A 133 17.66 -5.40 -13.28
N SER A 134 17.87 -4.44 -14.18
CA SER A 134 19.19 -3.97 -14.58
C SER A 134 19.54 -2.68 -13.83
N ILE A 135 20.65 -2.67 -13.10
CA ILE A 135 21.18 -1.51 -12.41
C ILE A 135 22.56 -1.19 -12.96
N TYR A 136 22.70 0.01 -13.53
CA TYR A 136 23.93 0.50 -14.12
C TYR A 136 24.04 2.01 -13.89
N GLY A 137 25.21 2.48 -13.46
CA GLY A 137 25.45 3.89 -13.18
C GLY A 137 25.67 4.69 -14.48
N HIS A 138 25.23 5.95 -14.48
CA HIS A 138 25.37 6.84 -15.62
C HIS A 138 26.85 7.20 -15.90
N ASP A 139 27.58 7.54 -14.84
CA ASP A 139 28.96 8.00 -14.96
C ASP A 139 29.98 6.89 -14.67
N VAL A 140 31.13 6.97 -15.35
CA VAL A 140 32.26 6.06 -15.15
C VAL A 140 32.87 6.29 -13.76
N GLN A 141 33.11 5.19 -13.05
CA GLN A 141 33.79 5.20 -11.74
C GLN A 141 35.26 4.78 -11.90
N ASP A 142 36.13 5.30 -11.03
CA ASP A 142 37.55 4.93 -11.00
C ASP A 142 37.75 3.47 -10.55
N ALA A 143 38.85 2.87 -10.97
CA ALA A 143 39.23 1.53 -10.53
C ALA A 143 39.28 1.45 -9.00
N ASN A 144 38.73 0.36 -8.44
CA ASN A 144 38.63 0.08 -7.01
C ASN A 144 37.68 1.01 -6.21
N ASP A 145 36.93 1.89 -6.87
CA ASP A 145 35.85 2.64 -6.20
C ASP A 145 34.78 1.66 -5.73
N THR A 146 34.31 1.83 -4.50
CA THR A 146 33.25 1.03 -3.86
C THR A 146 32.05 1.89 -3.46
N SER A 147 32.06 3.16 -3.81
CA SER A 147 30.94 4.06 -3.55
C SER A 147 29.74 3.70 -4.44
N ILE A 148 28.56 4.09 -3.99
CA ILE A 148 27.32 3.87 -4.75
C ILE A 148 26.89 5.24 -5.30
N PRO A 149 26.94 5.46 -6.64
CA PRO A 149 26.43 6.69 -7.25
C PRO A 149 24.95 6.91 -6.95
N ALA A 150 24.51 8.16 -6.91
CA ALA A 150 23.14 8.52 -6.51
C ALA A 150 22.05 7.84 -7.38
N ASP A 151 22.26 7.77 -8.69
CA ASP A 151 21.34 7.11 -9.63
C ASP A 151 21.29 5.58 -9.44
N VAL A 152 22.40 4.97 -9.04
CA VAL A 152 22.48 3.54 -8.67
C VAL A 152 21.77 3.32 -7.34
N ALA A 153 22.03 4.19 -6.34
CA ALA A 153 21.39 4.12 -5.03
C ALA A 153 19.86 4.21 -5.13
N GLU A 154 19.34 5.12 -5.96
CA GLU A 154 17.91 5.26 -6.21
C GLU A 154 17.32 3.95 -6.76
N LYS A 155 17.96 3.32 -7.76
CA LYS A 155 17.49 2.06 -8.35
C LYS A 155 17.58 0.89 -7.37
N ILE A 156 18.65 0.81 -6.57
CA ILE A 156 18.78 -0.22 -5.51
C ILE A 156 17.67 -0.07 -4.48
N LEU A 157 17.40 1.14 -3.99
CA LEU A 157 16.36 1.40 -3.00
C LEU A 157 14.95 1.13 -3.56
N ARG A 158 14.68 1.53 -4.80
CA ARG A 158 13.41 1.24 -5.48
C ARG A 158 13.18 -0.26 -5.65
N PHE A 159 14.20 -0.99 -6.12
CA PHE A 159 14.17 -2.44 -6.19
C PHE A 159 13.92 -3.07 -4.81
N ALA A 160 14.70 -2.68 -3.81
CA ALA A 160 14.61 -3.23 -2.47
C ALA A 160 13.24 -2.98 -1.82
N ARG A 161 12.68 -1.77 -1.97
CA ARG A 161 11.34 -1.42 -1.45
C ARG A 161 10.25 -2.32 -2.05
N GLY A 162 10.22 -2.46 -3.39
CA GLY A 162 9.27 -3.35 -4.05
C GLY A 162 9.44 -4.82 -3.65
N ALA A 163 10.68 -5.28 -3.58
CA ALA A 163 11.01 -6.66 -3.21
C ALA A 163 10.63 -6.99 -1.76
N VAL A 164 10.84 -6.06 -0.83
CA VAL A 164 10.40 -6.21 0.57
C VAL A 164 8.88 -6.25 0.65
N ALA A 165 8.18 -5.37 -0.08
CA ALA A 165 6.72 -5.36 -0.13
C ALA A 165 6.15 -6.70 -0.63
N ALA A 166 6.68 -7.23 -1.73
CA ALA A 166 6.31 -8.54 -2.25
C ALA A 166 6.59 -9.67 -1.24
N GLY A 167 7.78 -9.68 -0.64
CA GLY A 167 8.15 -10.68 0.37
C GLY A 167 7.31 -10.61 1.65
N TRP A 168 6.88 -9.40 2.06
CA TRP A 168 6.05 -9.21 3.26
C TRP A 168 4.67 -9.83 3.15
N MET A 169 4.10 -9.85 1.96
CA MET A 169 2.78 -10.44 1.70
C MET A 169 2.80 -11.97 1.76
N ARG A 170 3.92 -12.59 1.43
CA ARG A 170 4.03 -14.05 1.30
C ARG A 170 3.67 -14.78 2.59
N ASN A 171 2.78 -15.78 2.48
CA ASN A 171 2.25 -16.60 3.58
C ASN A 171 1.41 -15.85 4.63
N LYS A 172 0.97 -14.65 4.32
CA LYS A 172 0.03 -13.86 5.11
C LYS A 172 -1.41 -14.14 4.69
N ALA A 173 -2.36 -13.47 5.35
CA ALA A 173 -3.77 -13.57 5.02
C ALA A 173 -4.40 -12.21 4.68
N TYR A 174 -5.39 -12.25 3.79
CA TYR A 174 -6.44 -11.24 3.68
C TYR A 174 -7.70 -11.81 4.36
N VAL A 175 -8.24 -11.08 5.32
CA VAL A 175 -9.41 -11.55 6.09
C VAL A 175 -10.66 -10.85 5.62
N ASN A 176 -11.58 -11.62 5.05
CA ASN A 176 -12.91 -11.18 4.67
C ASN A 176 -13.87 -11.40 5.85
N ILE A 177 -14.44 -10.34 6.42
CA ILE A 177 -15.48 -10.44 7.43
C ILE A 177 -16.82 -10.16 6.75
N GLY A 178 -17.61 -11.20 6.57
CA GLY A 178 -18.81 -11.19 5.72
C GLY A 178 -18.49 -11.36 4.24
N ALA A 179 -19.38 -10.87 3.38
CA ALA A 179 -19.24 -10.84 1.92
C ALA A 179 -18.90 -9.44 1.42
N VAL A 180 -19.18 -9.13 0.16
CA VAL A 180 -19.10 -7.77 -0.40
C VAL A 180 -20.45 -7.08 -0.23
N THR A 181 -20.46 -5.88 0.31
CA THR A 181 -21.65 -5.09 0.54
C THR A 181 -22.47 -4.86 -0.73
N MET A 182 -23.76 -4.98 -0.62
CA MET A 182 -24.75 -4.70 -1.69
C MET A 182 -24.42 -5.38 -3.03
N GLY A 183 -23.55 -6.40 -3.03
CA GLY A 183 -23.11 -7.06 -4.26
C GLY A 183 -22.42 -6.13 -5.25
N ILE A 184 -21.56 -5.21 -4.76
CA ILE A 184 -20.84 -4.26 -5.59
C ILE A 184 -20.02 -5.01 -6.63
N ALA A 185 -20.42 -4.89 -7.88
CA ALA A 185 -19.77 -5.57 -8.99
C ALA A 185 -18.32 -5.09 -9.18
N GLY A 186 -17.40 -6.02 -9.41
CA GLY A 186 -15.98 -5.72 -9.61
C GLY A 186 -15.17 -5.49 -8.33
N SER A 187 -15.75 -5.69 -7.16
CA SER A 187 -15.06 -5.52 -5.87
C SER A 187 -14.47 -6.82 -5.31
N PHE A 188 -14.92 -7.95 -5.79
CA PHE A 188 -14.47 -9.25 -5.28
C PHE A 188 -13.15 -9.69 -5.92
N CYS A 189 -12.19 -10.13 -5.09
CA CYS A 189 -10.95 -10.73 -5.53
C CYS A 189 -10.92 -12.21 -5.15
N ASP A 190 -10.77 -13.08 -6.16
CA ASP A 190 -10.72 -14.53 -5.95
C ASP A 190 -9.50 -14.96 -5.13
N ALA A 191 -9.68 -16.01 -4.32
CA ALA A 191 -8.60 -16.62 -3.53
C ALA A 191 -7.41 -17.06 -4.40
N ASP A 192 -7.66 -17.55 -5.59
CA ASP A 192 -6.63 -17.94 -6.55
C ASP A 192 -5.74 -16.78 -6.99
N VAL A 193 -6.32 -15.60 -7.19
CA VAL A 193 -5.57 -14.37 -7.53
C VAL A 193 -4.70 -13.96 -6.35
N LEU A 194 -5.26 -13.95 -5.14
CA LEU A 194 -4.51 -13.62 -3.92
C LEU A 194 -3.31 -14.55 -3.73
N GLN A 195 -3.50 -15.84 -3.93
CA GLN A 195 -2.44 -16.83 -3.78
C GLN A 195 -1.39 -16.73 -4.88
N LYS A 196 -1.80 -16.70 -6.15
CA LYS A 196 -0.88 -16.79 -7.30
C LYS A 196 -0.05 -15.52 -7.52
N TYR A 197 -0.61 -14.35 -7.22
CA TYR A 197 0.07 -13.08 -7.47
C TYR A 197 0.72 -12.47 -6.24
N PHE A 198 0.17 -12.71 -5.05
CA PHE A 198 0.66 -12.09 -3.81
C PHE A 198 1.19 -13.10 -2.78
N GLY A 199 0.96 -14.39 -2.98
CA GLY A 199 1.28 -15.42 -1.99
C GLY A 199 0.44 -15.30 -0.71
N ILE A 200 -0.74 -14.68 -0.79
CA ILE A 200 -1.66 -14.42 0.34
C ILE A 200 -2.77 -15.48 0.34
N ARG A 201 -3.14 -15.94 1.53
CA ARG A 201 -4.35 -16.76 1.74
C ARG A 201 -5.55 -15.86 1.89
N ALA A 202 -6.68 -16.24 1.28
CA ALA A 202 -7.97 -15.66 1.61
C ALA A 202 -8.60 -16.43 2.79
N GLU A 203 -9.01 -15.69 3.81
CA GLU A 203 -9.71 -16.21 4.98
C GLU A 203 -11.09 -15.56 5.06
N TRP A 204 -12.10 -16.32 5.44
CA TRP A 204 -13.47 -15.82 5.62
C TRP A 204 -13.92 -15.99 7.06
N VAL A 205 -14.55 -14.96 7.60
CA VAL A 205 -15.17 -14.94 8.93
C VAL A 205 -16.61 -14.48 8.78
N ASP A 206 -17.54 -15.23 9.32
CA ASP A 206 -18.94 -14.84 9.39
C ASP A 206 -19.10 -13.65 10.36
N GLU A 207 -19.91 -12.65 10.01
CA GLU A 207 -20.21 -11.49 10.87
C GLU A 207 -20.78 -11.89 12.23
N VAL A 208 -21.45 -13.04 12.31
CA VAL A 208 -21.98 -13.62 13.55
C VAL A 208 -20.86 -13.85 14.60
N GLU A 209 -19.62 -14.05 14.18
CA GLU A 209 -18.48 -14.21 15.12
C GLU A 209 -18.25 -12.94 15.95
N ILE A 210 -18.48 -11.76 15.38
CA ILE A 210 -18.40 -10.50 16.12
C ILE A 210 -19.47 -10.47 17.20
N LEU A 211 -20.72 -10.83 16.83
CA LEU A 211 -21.83 -10.85 17.77
C LEU A 211 -21.64 -11.90 18.87
N ARG A 212 -21.11 -13.09 18.51
CA ARG A 212 -20.77 -14.12 19.49
C ARG A 212 -19.78 -13.57 20.52
N ARG A 213 -18.68 -12.95 20.06
CA ARG A 213 -17.67 -12.39 20.96
C ARG A 213 -18.20 -11.23 21.80
N ILE A 214 -19.04 -10.37 21.25
CA ILE A 214 -19.68 -9.30 22.04
C ILE A 214 -20.60 -9.92 23.10
N THR A 215 -21.44 -10.91 22.74
CA THR A 215 -22.48 -11.46 23.59
C THR A 215 -21.93 -12.25 24.77
N ILE A 216 -20.84 -13.00 24.58
CA ILE A 216 -20.20 -13.79 25.63
C ILE A 216 -18.88 -13.19 26.13
N GLU A 217 -18.65 -11.91 25.81
CA GLU A 217 -17.59 -11.06 26.33
C GLU A 217 -16.16 -11.58 26.04
N ILE A 218 -15.90 -12.03 24.79
CA ILE A 218 -14.57 -12.47 24.32
C ILE A 218 -13.80 -11.25 23.76
N TYR A 219 -13.26 -10.44 24.62
CA TYR A 219 -12.37 -9.32 24.33
C TYR A 219 -11.58 -8.94 25.59
N ASP A 220 -10.50 -8.20 25.45
CA ASP A 220 -9.76 -7.65 26.59
C ASP A 220 -10.55 -6.51 27.25
N HIS A 221 -11.10 -6.79 28.45
CA HIS A 221 -11.92 -5.82 29.19
C HIS A 221 -11.12 -4.60 29.65
N GLU A 222 -9.85 -4.77 30.03
CA GLU A 222 -9.01 -3.66 30.48
C GLU A 222 -8.69 -2.73 29.30
N GLU A 223 -8.40 -3.30 28.12
CA GLU A 223 -8.19 -2.51 26.92
C GLU A 223 -9.49 -1.84 26.45
N TYR A 224 -10.62 -2.53 26.56
CA TYR A 224 -11.94 -1.94 26.26
C TYR A 224 -12.21 -0.69 27.07
N GLU A 225 -11.99 -0.71 28.37
CA GLU A 225 -12.22 0.47 29.24
C GLU A 225 -11.29 1.63 28.86
N ARG A 226 -10.00 1.34 28.54
CA ARG A 226 -9.05 2.37 28.06
C ARG A 226 -9.48 2.96 26.72
N ALA A 227 -9.86 2.11 25.77
CA ALA A 227 -10.29 2.53 24.43
C ALA A 227 -11.58 3.36 24.49
N LEU A 228 -12.56 2.95 25.30
CA LEU A 228 -13.81 3.69 25.47
C LEU A 228 -13.59 5.06 26.15
N ALA A 229 -12.70 5.11 27.15
CA ALA A 229 -12.35 6.37 27.81
C ALA A 229 -11.67 7.32 26.81
N TRP A 230 -10.73 6.81 26.01
CA TRP A 230 -10.04 7.58 24.98
C TRP A 230 -11.01 8.09 23.90
N VAL A 231 -11.96 7.28 23.45
CA VAL A 231 -13.00 7.70 22.49
C VAL A 231 -13.84 8.85 23.06
N LYS A 232 -14.30 8.73 24.31
CA LYS A 232 -15.09 9.78 24.97
C LYS A 232 -14.33 11.10 25.16
N GLU A 233 -13.01 11.03 25.27
CA GLU A 233 -12.16 12.21 25.45
C GLU A 233 -11.77 12.85 24.11
N ASN A 234 -11.51 12.04 23.07
CA ASN A 234 -10.85 12.49 21.86
C ASN A 234 -11.74 12.49 20.60
N CYS A 235 -12.85 11.74 20.61
CA CYS A 235 -13.75 11.68 19.45
C CYS A 235 -14.88 12.71 19.64
N ARG A 236 -14.63 13.94 19.17
CA ARG A 236 -15.62 15.03 19.24
C ARG A 236 -16.83 14.70 18.37
N GLU A 237 -18.04 14.72 18.94
CA GLU A 237 -19.25 14.55 18.16
C GLU A 237 -19.50 15.77 17.26
N GLY A 238 -19.73 15.50 15.98
CA GLY A 238 -19.98 16.48 14.94
C GLY A 238 -21.48 16.68 14.68
N PHE A 239 -21.80 17.13 13.48
CA PHE A 239 -23.17 17.39 13.03
C PHE A 239 -24.02 16.11 13.06
N ASP A 240 -25.22 16.18 13.65
CA ASP A 240 -26.22 15.12 13.60
C ASP A 240 -27.28 15.41 12.54
N LYS A 241 -27.17 14.77 11.40
CA LYS A 241 -28.10 14.88 10.26
C LYS A 241 -29.50 14.35 10.61
N ASN A 242 -29.64 13.54 11.66
CA ASN A 242 -30.89 12.95 12.10
C ASN A 242 -31.68 13.88 13.03
N ALA A 243 -31.06 14.91 13.58
CA ALA A 243 -31.66 15.78 14.58
C ALA A 243 -32.95 16.46 14.05
N GLY A 244 -34.03 16.29 14.79
CA GLY A 244 -35.34 16.87 14.44
C GLY A 244 -36.10 16.17 13.31
N LYS A 245 -35.55 15.09 12.73
CA LYS A 245 -36.26 14.27 11.74
C LYS A 245 -37.23 13.28 12.40
N ASN A 246 -38.38 13.06 11.74
CA ASN A 246 -39.30 11.98 12.06
C ASN A 246 -39.07 10.84 11.08
N PHE A 247 -38.64 9.69 11.59
CA PHE A 247 -38.38 8.51 10.78
C PHE A 247 -39.58 7.57 10.72
N PRO A 248 -39.80 6.85 9.59
CA PRO A 248 -40.79 5.78 9.51
C PRO A 248 -40.48 4.66 10.52
N ASP A 249 -41.55 3.94 10.91
CA ASP A 249 -41.44 2.79 11.82
C ASP A 249 -40.38 1.75 11.41
N VAL A 250 -40.18 1.56 10.12
CA VAL A 250 -39.18 0.62 9.59
C VAL A 250 -37.75 1.00 10.00
N ILE A 251 -37.46 2.30 10.17
CA ILE A 251 -36.15 2.77 10.65
C ILE A 251 -36.10 2.67 12.17
N THR A 252 -37.09 3.21 12.88
CA THR A 252 -37.09 3.26 14.35
C THR A 252 -37.14 1.90 15.01
N LYS A 253 -37.77 0.90 14.37
CA LYS A 253 -37.84 -0.48 14.88
C LYS A 253 -36.65 -1.35 14.50
N SER A 254 -35.86 -0.94 13.52
CA SER A 254 -34.69 -1.71 13.08
C SER A 254 -33.51 -1.58 14.03
N LYS A 255 -33.33 -0.41 14.66
CA LYS A 255 -32.20 -0.15 15.58
C LYS A 255 -32.36 -0.92 16.90
N VAL A 256 -31.42 -1.82 17.17
CA VAL A 256 -31.43 -2.66 18.39
C VAL A 256 -30.48 -2.16 19.49
N ILE A 257 -29.51 -1.34 19.13
CA ILE A 257 -28.60 -0.68 20.08
C ILE A 257 -29.14 0.74 20.34
N ALA A 258 -29.26 1.12 21.58
CA ALA A 258 -29.69 2.48 21.93
C ALA A 258 -28.63 3.50 21.49
N PRO A 259 -29.00 4.70 21.00
CA PRO A 259 -28.04 5.67 20.45
C PRO A 259 -26.95 6.11 21.42
N ASP A 260 -27.24 6.13 22.73
CA ASP A 260 -26.26 6.42 23.77
C ASP A 260 -25.29 5.26 24.05
N LYS A 261 -25.52 4.08 23.46
CA LYS A 261 -24.70 2.88 23.54
C LYS A 261 -23.91 2.58 22.28
N ASP A 262 -24.03 3.40 21.24
CA ASP A 262 -23.34 3.18 19.97
C ASP A 262 -21.83 3.08 20.17
N TRP A 263 -21.19 3.97 20.93
CA TRP A 263 -19.76 3.94 21.21
C TRP A 263 -19.31 2.67 21.97
N GLU A 264 -20.08 2.23 22.96
CA GLU A 264 -19.77 1.01 23.70
C GLU A 264 -19.77 -0.22 22.78
N PHE A 265 -20.71 -0.30 21.85
CA PHE A 265 -20.79 -1.38 20.86
C PHE A 265 -19.64 -1.30 19.86
N ILE A 266 -19.40 -0.12 19.29
CA ILE A 266 -18.39 0.11 18.25
C ILE A 266 -16.98 -0.18 18.76
N VAL A 267 -16.64 0.25 19.99
CA VAL A 267 -15.31 -0.03 20.56
C VAL A 267 -15.10 -1.53 20.78
N LYS A 268 -16.11 -2.27 21.27
CA LYS A 268 -16.04 -3.74 21.37
C LYS A 268 -15.81 -4.38 20.00
N MET A 269 -16.59 -3.96 18.99
CA MET A 269 -16.47 -4.44 17.61
C MET A 269 -15.06 -4.17 17.07
N THR A 270 -14.48 -3.00 17.34
CA THR A 270 -13.13 -2.63 16.88
C THR A 270 -12.05 -3.55 17.46
N LEU A 271 -12.08 -3.79 18.78
CA LEU A 271 -11.16 -4.72 19.44
C LEU A 271 -11.29 -6.14 18.86
N ILE A 272 -12.52 -6.61 18.73
CA ILE A 272 -12.82 -7.95 18.22
C ILE A 272 -12.33 -8.12 16.78
N MET A 273 -12.58 -7.15 15.89
CA MET A 273 -12.11 -7.22 14.49
C MET A 273 -10.59 -7.20 14.43
N ARG A 274 -9.90 -6.35 15.20
CA ARG A 274 -8.46 -6.34 15.31
C ARG A 274 -7.92 -7.70 15.77
N ASP A 275 -8.51 -8.28 16.80
CA ASP A 275 -8.10 -9.56 17.38
C ASP A 275 -8.38 -10.75 16.42
N ILE A 276 -9.43 -10.66 15.59
CA ILE A 276 -9.67 -11.61 14.49
C ILE A 276 -8.52 -11.57 13.48
N LEU A 277 -7.98 -10.40 13.16
CA LEU A 277 -6.88 -10.24 12.21
C LEU A 277 -5.55 -10.75 12.78
N TYR A 278 -5.18 -10.29 13.95
CA TYR A 278 -3.82 -10.42 14.50
C TYR A 278 -3.70 -11.39 15.65
N GLY A 279 -4.80 -11.75 16.30
CA GLY A 279 -4.81 -12.43 17.58
C GLY A 279 -4.56 -11.48 18.74
N ASN A 280 -4.75 -12.00 19.95
CA ASN A 280 -4.52 -11.27 21.20
C ASN A 280 -4.08 -12.25 22.31
N PRO A 281 -2.81 -12.22 22.77
CA PRO A 281 -2.32 -13.10 23.82
C PRO A 281 -3.12 -12.99 25.14
N ARG A 282 -3.76 -11.83 25.40
CA ARG A 282 -4.59 -11.66 26.59
C ARG A 282 -5.81 -12.57 26.58
N LEU A 283 -6.35 -12.87 25.40
CA LEU A 283 -7.46 -13.83 25.28
C LEU A 283 -7.04 -15.25 25.67
N ASP A 284 -5.79 -15.65 25.37
CA ASP A 284 -5.23 -16.92 25.78
C ASP A 284 -5.17 -17.04 27.32
N GLU A 285 -4.71 -15.99 28.01
CA GLU A 285 -4.70 -15.90 29.47
C GLU A 285 -6.11 -15.98 30.09
N LEU A 286 -7.12 -15.52 29.35
CA LEU A 286 -8.53 -15.60 29.76
C LEU A 286 -9.19 -16.95 29.42
N GLY A 287 -8.46 -17.88 28.81
CA GLY A 287 -8.91 -19.22 28.46
C GLY A 287 -9.53 -19.34 27.05
N TRP A 288 -9.48 -18.28 26.24
CA TRP A 288 -9.97 -18.26 24.86
C TRP A 288 -8.84 -18.58 23.87
N HIS A 289 -8.34 -19.81 23.91
CA HIS A 289 -7.12 -20.23 23.19
C HIS A 289 -7.26 -20.14 21.66
N GLU A 290 -8.42 -20.48 21.09
CA GLU A 290 -8.66 -20.40 19.64
C GLU A 290 -8.79 -18.94 19.17
N GLU A 291 -9.52 -18.14 19.92
CA GLU A 291 -9.78 -16.73 19.61
C GLU A 291 -8.51 -15.87 19.77
N ALA A 292 -7.57 -16.30 20.61
CA ALA A 292 -6.30 -15.63 20.81
C ALA A 292 -5.35 -15.70 19.61
N LEU A 293 -5.49 -16.71 18.73
CA LEU A 293 -4.50 -17.00 17.67
C LEU A 293 -4.51 -15.96 16.53
N GLY A 294 -5.66 -15.40 16.17
CA GLY A 294 -5.79 -14.56 14.98
C GLY A 294 -5.52 -15.31 13.67
N ARG A 295 -5.33 -14.56 12.58
CA ARG A 295 -5.19 -15.13 11.22
C ARG A 295 -3.92 -14.71 10.49
N ASN A 296 -2.95 -14.12 11.19
CA ASN A 296 -1.71 -13.62 10.57
C ASN A 296 -1.99 -12.70 9.37
N ALA A 297 -2.95 -11.79 9.51
CA ALA A 297 -3.41 -10.92 8.45
C ALA A 297 -2.40 -9.82 8.11
N VAL A 298 -2.42 -9.34 6.86
CA VAL A 298 -1.78 -8.09 6.42
C VAL A 298 -2.80 -7.08 5.93
N ALA A 299 -4.01 -7.54 5.66
CA ALA A 299 -5.14 -6.72 5.24
C ALA A 299 -6.44 -7.45 5.54
N GLY A 300 -7.54 -6.75 5.50
CA GLY A 300 -8.87 -7.29 5.62
C GLY A 300 -9.93 -6.33 5.13
N GLY A 301 -11.18 -6.71 5.32
CA GLY A 301 -12.33 -5.85 5.04
C GLY A 301 -13.56 -6.36 5.76
N PHE A 302 -14.51 -5.45 5.97
CA PHE A 302 -15.77 -5.75 6.60
C PHE A 302 -16.93 -5.41 5.67
N GLN A 303 -17.88 -6.32 5.54
CA GLN A 303 -19.04 -6.12 4.66
C GLN A 303 -19.79 -4.82 5.00
N GLY A 304 -20.11 -4.58 6.25
CA GLY A 304 -20.58 -3.34 6.83
C GLY A 304 -21.95 -2.89 6.38
N GLN A 305 -22.08 -2.27 5.22
CA GLN A 305 -23.34 -1.70 4.74
C GLN A 305 -24.34 -2.76 4.31
N ARG A 306 -25.63 -2.52 4.61
CA ARG A 306 -26.77 -3.43 4.47
C ARG A 306 -26.60 -4.70 5.31
N GLN A 307 -27.63 -5.44 5.53
CA GLN A 307 -27.77 -6.50 6.53
C GLN A 307 -27.25 -6.08 7.92
N TRP A 308 -25.94 -5.88 8.10
CA TRP A 308 -25.38 -5.44 9.37
C TRP A 308 -25.92 -4.05 9.78
N THR A 309 -25.72 -3.03 8.97
CA THR A 309 -26.13 -1.66 9.29
C THR A 309 -27.63 -1.42 9.15
N ASP A 310 -28.39 -2.39 8.69
CA ASP A 310 -29.85 -2.34 8.74
C ASP A 310 -30.39 -2.45 10.19
N TRP A 311 -29.56 -2.88 11.14
CA TRP A 311 -29.98 -3.06 12.54
C TRP A 311 -28.90 -2.81 13.61
N LEU A 312 -27.60 -2.84 13.26
CA LEU A 312 -26.45 -2.65 14.14
C LEU A 312 -25.65 -1.41 13.74
N PRO A 313 -24.91 -0.80 14.70
CA PRO A 313 -24.00 0.31 14.40
C PRO A 313 -23.02 -0.01 13.28
N ASN A 314 -22.69 1.00 12.45
CA ASN A 314 -21.72 0.87 11.36
C ASN A 314 -20.29 0.61 11.86
N ALA A 315 -19.40 0.25 10.95
CA ALA A 315 -18.00 -0.06 11.22
C ALA A 315 -17.04 1.10 10.91
N ASP A 316 -17.55 2.29 10.60
CA ASP A 316 -16.75 3.40 10.08
C ASP A 316 -15.61 3.80 11.04
N PHE A 317 -15.88 3.82 12.35
CA PHE A 317 -14.82 4.05 13.34
C PHE A 317 -13.76 2.94 13.31
N THR A 318 -14.20 1.68 13.23
CA THR A 318 -13.29 0.52 13.16
C THR A 318 -12.37 0.61 11.95
N GLU A 319 -12.95 0.87 10.78
CA GLU A 319 -12.23 0.99 9.51
C GLU A 319 -11.26 2.17 9.52
N ALA A 320 -11.70 3.32 10.03
CA ALA A 320 -10.86 4.51 10.15
C ALA A 320 -9.67 4.28 11.10
N ILE A 321 -9.91 3.77 12.31
CA ILE A 321 -8.86 3.58 13.32
C ILE A 321 -7.91 2.45 12.94
N LEU A 322 -8.39 1.35 12.36
CA LEU A 322 -7.50 0.30 11.89
C LEU A 322 -6.56 0.80 10.79
N ALA A 323 -7.07 1.58 9.84
CA ALA A 323 -6.29 2.14 8.75
C ALA A 323 -5.39 3.32 9.15
N SER A 324 -5.61 3.97 10.30
CA SER A 324 -4.79 5.08 10.81
C SER A 324 -3.46 4.61 11.38
N THR A 325 -2.49 5.53 11.45
CA THR A 325 -1.16 5.31 12.04
C THR A 325 -1.13 5.38 13.57
N PHE A 326 -2.28 5.52 14.21
CA PHE A 326 -2.42 5.57 15.67
C PHE A 326 -3.78 5.04 16.14
N ASP A 327 -3.86 4.71 17.43
CA ASP A 327 -5.09 4.43 18.17
C ASP A 327 -4.94 4.88 19.64
N TRP A 328 -5.78 4.38 20.54
CA TRP A 328 -5.74 4.65 21.99
C TRP A 328 -4.46 4.18 22.70
N ASN A 329 -3.63 3.38 22.07
CA ASN A 329 -2.32 2.95 22.58
C ASN A 329 -1.16 3.80 22.02
N GLY A 330 -1.45 4.82 21.18
CA GLY A 330 -0.46 5.68 20.53
C GLY A 330 -0.13 5.25 19.09
N PRO A 331 1.06 5.59 18.57
CA PRO A 331 1.44 5.25 17.20
C PRO A 331 1.46 3.74 16.94
N LYS A 332 0.90 3.30 15.82
CA LYS A 332 0.86 1.90 15.38
C LYS A 332 0.95 1.79 13.86
N ALA A 333 1.43 0.65 13.38
CA ALA A 333 1.35 0.33 11.96
C ALA A 333 -0.12 0.34 11.49
N PRO A 334 -0.45 1.03 10.39
CA PRO A 334 -1.79 1.01 9.85
C PRO A 334 -2.15 -0.39 9.31
N THR A 335 -3.39 -0.78 9.49
CA THR A 335 -3.95 -1.99 8.92
C THR A 335 -4.77 -1.63 7.69
N PRO A 336 -4.37 -2.03 6.47
CA PRO A 336 -5.23 -1.92 5.30
C PRO A 336 -6.54 -2.67 5.54
N PHE A 337 -7.64 -1.93 5.72
CA PHE A 337 -8.94 -2.52 6.05
C PHE A 337 -10.03 -1.88 5.20
N ALA A 338 -10.57 -2.68 4.27
CA ALA A 338 -11.46 -2.18 3.23
C ALA A 338 -12.89 -1.98 3.72
N THR A 339 -13.40 -0.77 3.52
CA THR A 339 -14.82 -0.46 3.62
C THR A 339 -15.62 -1.34 2.66
N GLU A 340 -16.81 -1.80 3.10
CA GLU A 340 -17.71 -2.61 2.28
C GLU A 340 -17.11 -3.95 1.83
N ASN A 341 -15.98 -4.32 2.42
CA ASN A 341 -15.14 -5.45 2.02
C ASN A 341 -14.85 -5.50 0.51
N ASP A 342 -14.62 -4.31 -0.10
CA ASP A 342 -14.08 -4.25 -1.46
C ASP A 342 -12.66 -4.82 -1.46
N THR A 343 -12.55 -6.11 -1.70
CA THR A 343 -11.27 -6.85 -1.64
C THR A 343 -10.26 -6.33 -2.63
N CYS A 344 -10.70 -5.91 -3.82
CA CYS A 344 -9.82 -5.30 -4.82
C CYS A 344 -9.24 -3.98 -4.31
N ASN A 345 -10.06 -3.14 -3.67
CA ASN A 345 -9.56 -1.91 -3.05
C ASN A 345 -8.71 -2.20 -1.80
N GLY A 346 -9.04 -3.22 -1.02
CA GLY A 346 -8.24 -3.69 0.11
C GLY A 346 -6.82 -4.11 -0.30
N ILE A 347 -6.68 -4.77 -1.45
CA ILE A 347 -5.36 -5.06 -2.04
C ILE A 347 -4.66 -3.77 -2.48
N ALA A 348 -5.37 -2.82 -3.09
CA ALA A 348 -4.79 -1.52 -3.41
C ALA A 348 -4.32 -0.79 -2.13
N MET A 349 -5.10 -0.82 -1.04
CA MET A 349 -4.68 -0.28 0.27
C MET A 349 -3.38 -0.93 0.76
N LEU A 350 -3.28 -2.26 0.67
CA LEU A 350 -2.09 -3.00 1.06
C LEU A 350 -0.87 -2.60 0.24
N LEU A 351 -0.97 -2.60 -1.09
CA LEU A 351 0.13 -2.21 -1.98
C LEU A 351 0.57 -0.77 -1.74
N GLY A 352 -0.38 0.16 -1.62
CA GLY A 352 -0.12 1.56 -1.34
C GLY A 352 0.60 1.76 0.00
N ASN A 353 0.12 1.14 1.07
CA ASN A 353 0.74 1.19 2.40
C ASN A 353 2.17 0.61 2.40
N LEU A 354 2.37 -0.57 1.81
CA LEU A 354 3.69 -1.22 1.75
C LEU A 354 4.74 -0.37 1.02
N ILE A 355 4.34 0.42 0.03
CA ILE A 355 5.25 1.26 -0.75
C ILE A 355 5.44 2.63 -0.11
N SER A 356 4.38 3.29 0.35
CA SER A 356 4.46 4.65 0.90
C SER A 356 4.86 4.68 2.38
N GLY A 357 4.57 3.62 3.15
CA GLY A 357 4.66 3.60 4.61
C GLY A 357 3.58 4.44 5.30
N SER A 358 2.76 5.19 4.55
CA SER A 358 1.68 6.02 5.08
C SER A 358 0.37 5.26 5.24
N ALA A 359 -0.57 5.81 6.00
CA ALA A 359 -1.91 5.29 6.12
C ALA A 359 -2.60 5.23 4.75
N PRO A 360 -3.20 4.09 4.35
CA PRO A 360 -3.94 3.98 3.11
C PRO A 360 -5.38 4.47 3.31
N CYS A 361 -5.77 5.51 2.58
CA CYS A 361 -7.10 6.09 2.66
C CYS A 361 -8.03 5.49 1.62
N PHE A 362 -9.04 4.77 2.04
CA PHE A 362 -10.11 4.28 1.17
C PHE A 362 -10.95 5.45 0.65
N ARG A 363 -11.30 5.45 -0.65
CA ARG A 363 -12.01 6.53 -1.33
C ARG A 363 -13.10 6.01 -2.26
N ASP A 364 -14.29 6.59 -2.18
CA ASP A 364 -15.26 6.61 -3.28
C ASP A 364 -14.79 7.63 -4.31
N VAL A 365 -14.63 7.23 -5.55
CA VAL A 365 -14.32 8.12 -6.67
C VAL A 365 -15.64 8.67 -7.20
N ARG A 366 -16.09 9.82 -6.65
CA ARG A 366 -17.49 10.18 -6.72
C ARG A 366 -17.87 11.06 -7.91
N THR A 367 -17.20 12.19 -8.07
CA THR A 367 -17.65 13.18 -9.05
C THR A 367 -16.47 14.00 -9.59
N TYR A 368 -16.42 14.17 -10.90
CA TYR A 368 -15.60 15.17 -11.53
C TYR A 368 -16.32 16.52 -11.51
N TRP A 369 -15.60 17.56 -11.10
CA TRP A 369 -16.04 18.94 -11.15
C TRP A 369 -15.21 19.73 -12.15
N SER A 370 -15.82 20.13 -13.27
CA SER A 370 -15.17 21.08 -14.17
C SER A 370 -15.17 22.49 -13.56
N PRO A 371 -14.21 23.36 -13.95
CA PRO A 371 -14.20 24.77 -13.49
C PRO A 371 -15.52 25.50 -13.78
N GLU A 372 -16.13 25.22 -14.93
CA GLU A 372 -17.42 25.83 -15.35
C GLU A 372 -18.60 25.32 -14.50
N ALA A 373 -18.60 24.02 -14.15
CA ALA A 373 -19.63 23.46 -13.28
C ALA A 373 -19.49 24.01 -11.86
N CYS A 374 -18.26 24.15 -11.37
CA CYS A 374 -17.95 24.75 -10.09
C CYS A 374 -18.47 26.21 -10.05
N GLU A 375 -18.10 27.04 -11.01
CA GLU A 375 -18.56 28.42 -11.10
C GLU A 375 -20.10 28.54 -11.19
N ARG A 376 -20.73 27.69 -12.01
CA ARG A 376 -22.20 27.69 -12.15
C ARG A 376 -22.92 27.35 -10.84
N VAL A 377 -22.33 26.48 -10.00
CA VAL A 377 -22.97 25.99 -8.78
C VAL A 377 -22.68 26.90 -7.59
N THR A 378 -21.47 27.41 -7.50
CA THR A 378 -20.97 28.15 -6.33
C THR A 378 -20.86 29.65 -6.55
N GLY A 379 -20.82 30.11 -7.82
CA GLY A 379 -20.51 31.49 -8.20
C GLY A 379 -19.02 31.79 -8.24
N HIS A 380 -18.16 30.81 -7.98
CA HIS A 380 -16.69 30.96 -7.87
C HIS A 380 -15.97 29.94 -8.74
N LYS A 381 -14.89 30.35 -9.40
CA LYS A 381 -13.98 29.45 -10.11
C LYS A 381 -12.93 28.88 -9.18
N PRO A 382 -12.57 27.59 -9.31
CA PRO A 382 -11.44 27.04 -8.61
C PRO A 382 -10.13 27.63 -9.16
N ASP A 383 -9.13 27.78 -8.30
CA ASP A 383 -7.80 28.30 -8.64
C ASP A 383 -6.68 27.31 -8.23
N GLY A 384 -5.44 27.74 -8.34
CA GLY A 384 -4.28 26.94 -7.97
C GLY A 384 -4.24 25.58 -8.66
N VAL A 385 -3.98 24.52 -7.89
CA VAL A 385 -3.94 23.13 -8.40
C VAL A 385 -5.31 22.64 -8.91
N ALA A 386 -6.40 23.24 -8.44
CA ALA A 386 -7.78 22.92 -8.84
C ALA A 386 -8.25 23.66 -10.11
N SER A 387 -7.45 24.57 -10.68
CA SER A 387 -7.84 25.44 -11.80
C SER A 387 -8.31 24.70 -13.06
N ASN A 388 -7.87 23.45 -13.25
CA ASN A 388 -8.29 22.57 -14.35
C ASN A 388 -9.47 21.64 -13.99
N GLY A 389 -10.10 21.86 -12.83
CA GLY A 389 -11.10 20.97 -12.26
C GLY A 389 -10.48 19.99 -11.25
N PHE A 390 -11.34 19.25 -10.59
CA PHE A 390 -10.95 18.33 -9.53
C PHE A 390 -11.91 17.15 -9.41
N ILE A 391 -11.45 16.08 -8.78
CA ILE A 391 -12.26 14.89 -8.47
C ILE A 391 -12.62 14.92 -7.00
N HIS A 392 -13.90 14.76 -6.69
CA HIS A 392 -14.39 14.58 -5.34
C HIS A 392 -14.13 13.14 -4.91
N LEU A 393 -13.24 12.97 -3.96
CA LEU A 393 -13.00 11.73 -3.25
C LEU A 393 -13.60 11.81 -1.85
N ILE A 394 -14.47 10.87 -1.54
CA ILE A 394 -15.22 10.81 -0.28
C ILE A 394 -15.12 9.35 0.22
N ASN A 395 -15.64 9.05 1.39
CA ASN A 395 -15.93 7.66 1.78
C ASN A 395 -17.30 7.65 2.48
N SER A 396 -17.95 6.51 2.51
CA SER A 396 -19.24 6.34 3.19
C SER A 396 -19.17 6.45 4.73
N GLY A 397 -18.18 7.17 5.25
CA GLY A 397 -17.99 7.52 6.66
C GLY A 397 -16.72 7.00 7.29
N ALA A 398 -15.88 6.27 6.53
CA ALA A 398 -14.66 5.70 7.05
C ALA A 398 -13.46 6.01 6.15
N THR A 399 -12.40 6.53 6.73
CA THR A 399 -11.05 6.59 6.13
C THR A 399 -10.05 6.90 7.23
N ALA A 400 -8.77 6.58 7.03
CA ALA A 400 -7.72 6.88 7.99
C ALA A 400 -7.72 8.38 8.37
N LEU A 401 -7.60 8.69 9.65
CA LEU A 401 -7.61 10.07 10.17
C LEU A 401 -6.41 10.88 9.69
N ASP A 402 -5.30 10.21 9.39
CA ASP A 402 -4.11 10.77 8.72
C ASP A 402 -4.46 11.46 7.41
N GLY A 403 -5.51 10.97 6.72
CA GLY A 403 -6.01 11.51 5.47
C GLY A 403 -6.54 12.94 5.55
N SER A 404 -6.73 13.49 6.76
CA SER A 404 -6.99 14.91 6.97
C SER A 404 -5.81 15.78 6.53
N GLY A 405 -4.57 15.27 6.57
CA GLY A 405 -3.37 16.05 6.32
C GLY A 405 -3.04 17.05 7.42
N ALA A 406 -3.54 16.82 8.65
CA ALA A 406 -3.34 17.74 9.77
C ALA A 406 -1.90 17.71 10.33
N CYS A 407 -1.09 16.70 9.98
CA CYS A 407 0.33 16.69 10.32
C CYS A 407 1.10 17.65 9.42
N VAL A 408 2.20 18.18 9.95
CA VAL A 408 3.12 19.05 9.19
C VAL A 408 4.56 18.53 9.28
N ASP A 409 5.34 18.80 8.23
CA ASP A 409 6.77 18.58 8.22
C ASP A 409 7.53 19.76 8.88
N GLU A 410 8.85 19.71 8.89
CA GLU A 410 9.71 20.76 9.44
C GLU A 410 9.61 22.11 8.70
N ASN A 411 9.10 22.10 7.47
CA ASN A 411 8.90 23.29 6.63
C ASN A 411 7.47 23.83 6.73
N GLY A 412 6.59 23.15 7.48
CA GLY A 412 5.19 23.52 7.62
C GLY A 412 4.28 23.01 6.51
N ASN A 413 4.76 22.13 5.64
CA ASN A 413 3.92 21.51 4.62
C ASN A 413 3.05 20.42 5.24
N HIS A 414 1.82 20.28 4.77
CA HIS A 414 0.91 19.21 5.16
C HIS A 414 1.38 17.85 4.64
N VAL A 415 1.41 16.85 5.54
CA VAL A 415 1.95 15.52 5.25
C VAL A 415 1.12 14.41 5.91
N MET A 416 1.27 13.18 5.41
CA MET A 416 0.88 11.97 6.14
C MET A 416 2.16 11.22 6.51
N LYS A 417 2.44 11.15 7.81
CA LYS A 417 3.67 10.52 8.33
C LYS A 417 3.52 9.00 8.46
N PRO A 418 4.58 8.22 8.28
CA PRO A 418 4.59 6.84 8.72
C PRO A 418 4.50 6.78 10.26
N PHE A 419 3.92 5.70 10.80
CA PHE A 419 3.62 5.62 12.23
C PHE A 419 4.87 5.78 13.14
N TRP A 420 6.04 5.35 12.68
CA TRP A 420 7.29 5.49 13.44
C TRP A 420 7.85 6.93 13.50
N GLU A 421 7.22 7.86 12.79
CA GLU A 421 7.52 9.30 12.84
C GLU A 421 6.42 10.11 13.52
N MET A 422 5.28 9.45 13.84
CA MET A 422 4.15 10.08 14.52
C MET A 422 4.51 10.46 15.96
N LYS A 423 4.18 11.69 16.35
CA LYS A 423 4.33 12.23 17.70
C LYS A 423 2.95 12.47 18.32
N GLU A 424 2.89 12.67 19.62
CA GLU A 424 1.65 13.00 20.32
C GLU A 424 0.93 14.22 19.73
N GLU A 425 1.70 15.25 19.33
CA GLU A 425 1.16 16.44 18.68
C GLU A 425 0.53 16.13 17.31
N ASP A 426 1.12 15.24 16.52
CA ASP A 426 0.59 14.81 15.22
C ASP A 426 -0.75 14.07 15.42
N ILE A 427 -0.82 13.19 16.40
CA ILE A 427 -2.05 12.47 16.78
C ILE A 427 -3.13 13.47 17.18
N LYS A 428 -2.78 14.42 18.08
CA LYS A 428 -3.69 15.46 18.52
C LYS A 428 -4.23 16.29 17.35
N ASN A 429 -3.38 16.68 16.42
CA ASN A 429 -3.77 17.46 15.23
C ASN A 429 -4.78 16.67 14.35
N CYS A 430 -4.54 15.37 14.12
CA CYS A 430 -5.47 14.52 13.38
C CYS A 430 -6.83 14.39 14.09
N LEU A 431 -6.84 14.25 15.41
CA LEU A 431 -8.05 14.17 16.22
C LEU A 431 -8.83 15.49 16.23
N GLU A 432 -8.13 16.63 16.38
CA GLU A 432 -8.75 17.95 16.33
C GLU A 432 -9.32 18.31 14.95
N ALA A 433 -8.73 17.79 13.87
CA ALA A 433 -9.22 17.95 12.51
C ALA A 433 -10.44 17.08 12.18
N THR A 434 -10.77 16.10 13.03
CA THR A 434 -11.82 15.11 12.77
C THR A 434 -12.99 15.26 13.71
N ASP A 435 -14.20 15.39 13.16
CA ASP A 435 -15.45 15.23 13.89
C ASP A 435 -16.02 13.83 13.65
N TRP A 436 -16.81 13.33 14.60
CA TRP A 436 -17.56 12.08 14.48
C TRP A 436 -19.04 12.39 14.39
N CYS A 437 -19.56 12.35 13.18
CA CYS A 437 -20.96 12.62 12.89
C CYS A 437 -21.80 11.35 13.10
N ARG A 438 -22.99 11.49 13.67
CA ARG A 438 -23.92 10.36 13.74
C ARG A 438 -24.27 9.88 12.33
N ALA A 439 -24.19 8.57 12.13
CA ALA A 439 -24.54 7.95 10.88
C ALA A 439 -25.99 8.29 10.47
N ASP A 440 -26.22 8.62 9.20
CA ASP A 440 -27.54 8.92 8.67
C ASP A 440 -28.43 7.67 8.71
N TYR A 441 -29.50 7.70 9.50
CA TYR A 441 -30.40 6.56 9.67
C TYR A 441 -31.15 6.15 8.38
N GLU A 442 -31.16 6.99 7.36
CA GLU A 442 -31.71 6.62 6.05
C GLU A 442 -30.83 5.59 5.34
N TYR A 443 -29.51 5.63 5.58
CA TYR A 443 -28.53 4.68 5.05
C TYR A 443 -28.13 3.62 6.07
N PHE A 444 -27.92 3.99 7.33
CA PHE A 444 -27.42 3.17 8.44
C PHE A 444 -28.45 3.08 9.56
N ARG A 445 -29.50 2.30 9.37
CA ARG A 445 -30.62 2.18 10.32
C ARG A 445 -30.18 1.79 11.74
N GLY A 446 -29.12 0.99 11.84
CA GLY A 446 -28.52 0.56 13.09
C GLY A 446 -27.79 1.67 13.85
N GLY A 447 -27.49 2.79 13.20
CA GLY A 447 -26.78 3.91 13.80
C GLY A 447 -25.27 3.78 13.70
N GLY A 448 -24.56 4.37 14.67
CA GLY A 448 -23.12 4.46 14.70
C GLY A 448 -22.61 5.87 14.44
N TYR A 449 -21.34 5.97 14.07
CA TYR A 449 -20.66 7.24 13.78
C TYR A 449 -19.81 7.14 12.53
N SER A 450 -19.74 8.24 11.80
CA SER A 450 -18.88 8.40 10.63
C SER A 450 -17.83 9.47 10.90
N SER A 451 -16.58 9.25 10.51
CA SER A 451 -15.57 10.30 10.58
C SER A 451 -15.89 11.40 9.58
N HIS A 452 -15.61 12.64 9.94
CA HIS A 452 -15.77 13.79 9.07
C HIS A 452 -14.56 14.72 9.21
N PHE A 453 -13.91 15.00 8.09
CA PHE A 453 -12.87 16.01 7.98
C PHE A 453 -12.80 16.52 6.53
N ARG A 454 -12.21 17.68 6.36
CA ARG A 454 -11.79 18.23 5.08
C ARG A 454 -10.28 18.15 4.97
N CYS A 455 -9.80 17.51 3.91
CA CYS A 455 -8.39 17.31 3.68
C CYS A 455 -7.67 18.63 3.39
N HIS A 456 -6.49 18.83 3.98
CA HIS A 456 -5.61 19.96 3.67
C HIS A 456 -5.05 19.92 2.25
N ALA A 457 -4.64 21.10 1.75
CA ALA A 457 -4.15 21.30 0.39
C ALA A 457 -2.70 20.83 0.17
N GLU A 458 -2.38 20.71 -1.11
CA GLU A 458 -1.01 20.58 -1.66
C GLU A 458 -0.24 19.34 -1.20
N MET A 459 -0.89 18.39 -0.55
CA MET A 459 -0.25 17.12 -0.29
C MET A 459 -0.05 16.36 -1.60
N PRO A 460 1.20 15.95 -1.94
CA PRO A 460 1.39 15.00 -3.02
C PRO A 460 0.78 13.66 -2.63
N VAL A 461 -0.09 13.13 -3.47
CA VAL A 461 -0.75 11.84 -3.25
C VAL A 461 -0.74 11.00 -4.51
N THR A 462 -0.75 9.70 -4.31
CA THR A 462 -0.95 8.72 -5.38
C THR A 462 -2.28 8.01 -5.14
N MET A 463 -3.18 8.13 -6.10
CA MET A 463 -4.41 7.35 -6.14
C MET A 463 -4.16 6.06 -6.92
N LEU A 464 -4.60 4.92 -6.38
CA LEU A 464 -4.42 3.61 -6.99
C LEU A 464 -5.65 2.73 -6.85
N ARG A 465 -5.81 1.81 -7.81
CA ARG A 465 -6.86 0.79 -7.82
C ARG A 465 -6.31 -0.51 -8.39
N PHE A 466 -6.61 -1.61 -7.71
CA PHE A 466 -6.43 -2.96 -8.23
C PHE A 466 -7.74 -3.46 -8.81
N ASN A 467 -7.70 -4.03 -10.01
CA ASN A 467 -8.85 -4.60 -10.69
C ASN A 467 -8.50 -5.97 -11.28
N ILE A 468 -9.52 -6.76 -11.62
CA ILE A 468 -9.39 -8.02 -12.34
C ILE A 468 -10.18 -7.88 -13.64
N ILE A 469 -9.52 -8.13 -14.78
CA ILE A 469 -10.12 -8.04 -16.11
C ILE A 469 -10.10 -9.43 -16.74
N ASP A 470 -11.24 -9.93 -17.13
CA ASP A 470 -11.33 -11.23 -17.80
C ASP A 470 -10.47 -11.27 -19.07
N GLY A 471 -9.72 -12.34 -19.25
CA GLY A 471 -8.74 -12.50 -20.35
C GLY A 471 -7.41 -11.76 -20.15
N VAL A 472 -7.32 -10.83 -19.20
CA VAL A 472 -6.09 -10.12 -18.80
C VAL A 472 -5.54 -10.64 -17.48
N GLY A 473 -6.40 -10.81 -16.49
CA GLY A 473 -6.07 -11.07 -15.10
C GLY A 473 -6.02 -9.80 -14.26
N PRO A 474 -5.27 -9.80 -13.16
CA PRO A 474 -5.15 -8.62 -12.30
C PRO A 474 -4.40 -7.49 -13.00
N VAL A 475 -4.84 -6.26 -12.77
CA VAL A 475 -4.24 -5.03 -13.29
C VAL A 475 -4.20 -3.96 -12.20
N LEU A 476 -3.28 -3.00 -12.35
CA LEU A 476 -3.19 -1.83 -11.47
C LEU A 476 -3.43 -0.55 -12.28
N GLN A 477 -4.15 0.40 -11.67
CA GLN A 477 -4.32 1.77 -12.15
C GLN A 477 -3.71 2.73 -11.14
N ILE A 478 -3.02 3.77 -11.61
CA ILE A 478 -2.27 4.73 -10.79
C ILE A 478 -2.51 6.13 -11.34
N ALA A 479 -2.79 7.09 -10.44
CA ALA A 479 -2.88 8.51 -10.76
C ALA A 479 -2.17 9.32 -9.67
N GLU A 480 -1.02 9.90 -9.98
CA GLU A 480 -0.35 10.87 -9.11
C GLU A 480 -1.00 12.25 -9.24
N GLY A 481 -1.05 12.97 -8.15
CA GLY A 481 -1.60 14.32 -8.11
C GLY A 481 -1.44 14.97 -6.73
N TRP A 482 -2.31 15.93 -6.47
CA TRP A 482 -2.29 16.69 -5.21
C TRP A 482 -3.68 16.80 -4.63
N THR A 483 -3.75 17.01 -3.33
CA THR A 483 -4.98 17.45 -2.67
C THR A 483 -5.15 18.96 -2.86
N ALA A 484 -6.40 19.43 -2.87
CA ALA A 484 -6.73 20.84 -2.85
C ALA A 484 -7.59 21.16 -1.62
N ASP A 485 -7.38 22.34 -1.05
CA ASP A 485 -8.28 22.93 -0.07
C ASP A 485 -9.07 24.06 -0.77
N LEU A 486 -10.30 23.75 -1.10
CA LEU A 486 -11.15 24.73 -1.80
C LEU A 486 -11.68 25.76 -0.80
N PRO A 487 -11.78 27.04 -1.16
CA PRO A 487 -12.41 28.06 -0.30
C PRO A 487 -13.83 27.64 0.15
N ASP A 488 -14.26 28.14 1.29
CA ASP A 488 -15.59 27.80 1.86
C ASP A 488 -16.75 28.10 0.93
N GLU A 489 -16.61 29.13 0.11
CA GLU A 489 -17.59 29.52 -0.91
C GLU A 489 -17.75 28.45 -2.01
N ILE A 490 -16.71 27.63 -2.24
CA ILE A 490 -16.75 26.49 -3.15
C ILE A 490 -17.06 25.20 -2.40
N HIS A 491 -16.32 24.93 -1.32
CA HIS A 491 -16.44 23.69 -0.57
C HIS A 491 -17.87 23.47 -0.06
N ASN A 492 -18.40 24.40 0.74
CA ASN A 492 -19.67 24.21 1.44
C ASN A 492 -20.88 23.94 0.51
N PRO A 493 -21.07 24.66 -0.62
CA PRO A 493 -22.15 24.35 -1.54
C PRO A 493 -22.03 23.00 -2.23
N ILE A 494 -20.80 22.52 -2.49
CA ILE A 494 -20.57 21.21 -3.13
C ILE A 494 -20.74 20.09 -2.12
N ASP A 495 -20.12 20.20 -0.96
CA ASP A 495 -20.18 19.21 0.10
C ASP A 495 -21.63 18.95 0.55
N LYS A 496 -22.41 20.01 0.73
CA LYS A 496 -23.85 19.93 1.06
C LYS A 496 -24.68 19.15 0.01
N ARG A 497 -24.21 19.04 -1.22
CA ARG A 497 -24.89 18.26 -2.28
C ARG A 497 -24.60 16.78 -2.23
N THR A 498 -23.60 16.39 -1.48
CA THR A 498 -23.19 15.00 -1.25
C THR A 498 -23.64 14.53 0.12
N ASP A 499 -22.71 14.33 1.02
CA ASP A 499 -22.98 14.05 2.42
C ASP A 499 -22.00 14.81 3.33
N PRO A 500 -22.48 15.87 4.00
CA PRO A 500 -21.63 16.72 4.84
C PRO A 500 -21.24 16.05 6.17
N THR A 501 -21.49 14.76 6.34
CA THR A 501 -21.08 13.97 7.50
C THR A 501 -19.95 13.01 7.18
N TRP A 502 -19.41 13.04 5.94
CA TRP A 502 -18.38 12.13 5.47
C TRP A 502 -17.05 12.85 5.17
N PRO A 503 -15.89 12.17 5.29
CA PRO A 503 -14.60 12.79 5.05
C PRO A 503 -14.43 13.12 3.56
N THR A 504 -13.97 14.32 3.28
CA THR A 504 -13.84 14.86 1.92
C THR A 504 -12.41 15.17 1.55
N THR A 505 -11.99 14.74 0.36
CA THR A 505 -10.73 15.09 -0.28
C THR A 505 -10.99 15.57 -1.71
N TRP A 506 -10.44 16.74 -2.06
CA TRP A 506 -10.44 17.28 -3.42
C TRP A 506 -9.14 16.86 -4.09
N PHE A 507 -9.23 15.99 -5.09
CA PHE A 507 -8.07 15.43 -5.78
C PHE A 507 -7.86 16.08 -7.14
N CYS A 508 -6.67 16.59 -7.39
CA CYS A 508 -6.23 17.20 -8.64
C CYS A 508 -5.12 16.32 -9.25
N PRO A 509 -5.44 15.47 -10.25
CA PRO A 509 -4.45 14.61 -10.87
C PRO A 509 -3.42 15.42 -11.66
N ARG A 510 -2.17 14.96 -11.68
CA ARG A 510 -1.12 15.51 -12.54
C ARG A 510 -1.46 15.17 -13.99
N LEU A 511 -1.65 16.19 -14.81
CA LEU A 511 -1.97 16.05 -16.22
C LEU A 511 -0.69 15.96 -17.06
N THR A 512 -0.67 15.04 -18.03
CA THR A 512 0.43 14.87 -18.98
C THR A 512 0.06 15.38 -20.38
N GLY A 513 -1.23 15.67 -20.61
CA GLY A 513 -1.74 16.06 -21.93
C GLY A 513 -1.97 14.87 -22.88
N GLU A 514 -1.79 13.64 -22.42
CA GLU A 514 -1.89 12.43 -23.23
C GLU A 514 -2.79 11.37 -22.58
N GLY A 515 -3.47 10.58 -23.42
CA GLY A 515 -4.26 9.42 -23.02
C GLY A 515 -5.29 9.73 -21.93
N ALA A 516 -5.34 8.90 -20.91
CA ALA A 516 -6.23 9.08 -19.75
C ALA A 516 -5.91 10.33 -18.91
N PHE A 517 -4.77 10.98 -19.12
CA PHE A 517 -4.32 12.16 -18.39
C PHE A 517 -4.29 13.43 -19.24
N THR A 518 -5.09 13.47 -20.30
CA THR A 518 -5.27 14.67 -21.14
C THR A 518 -5.88 15.82 -20.35
N ASP A 519 -6.87 15.52 -19.53
CA ASP A 519 -7.56 16.44 -18.63
C ASP A 519 -8.14 15.66 -17.42
N VAL A 520 -8.69 16.38 -16.43
CA VAL A 520 -9.26 15.76 -15.22
C VAL A 520 -10.49 14.91 -15.54
N TYR A 521 -11.30 15.30 -16.51
CA TYR A 521 -12.43 14.49 -16.98
C TYR A 521 -11.97 13.14 -17.52
N SER A 522 -10.92 13.13 -18.32
CA SER A 522 -10.36 11.90 -18.89
C SER A 522 -9.84 10.95 -17.81
N VAL A 523 -9.23 11.48 -16.73
CA VAL A 523 -8.84 10.66 -15.58
C VAL A 523 -10.06 9.98 -14.97
N MET A 524 -11.12 10.75 -14.68
CA MET A 524 -12.35 10.20 -14.11
C MET A 524 -13.04 9.19 -15.04
N ALA A 525 -13.13 9.51 -16.32
CA ALA A 525 -13.81 8.67 -17.31
C ALA A 525 -13.08 7.33 -17.57
N ASN A 526 -11.76 7.30 -17.37
CA ASN A 526 -10.94 6.09 -17.54
C ASN A 526 -10.67 5.35 -16.22
N TRP A 527 -11.11 5.89 -15.08
CA TRP A 527 -11.00 5.19 -13.79
C TRP A 527 -11.96 4.01 -13.75
N GLY A 528 -11.43 2.80 -13.66
CA GLY A 528 -12.17 1.57 -13.91
C GLY A 528 -12.95 1.02 -12.72
N ALA A 529 -13.24 1.82 -11.67
CA ALA A 529 -13.98 1.38 -10.48
C ALA A 529 -14.67 2.56 -9.77
N ASN A 530 -15.64 2.24 -8.90
CA ASN A 530 -16.25 3.22 -8.01
C ASN A 530 -15.34 3.62 -6.83
N HIS A 531 -14.35 2.78 -6.50
CA HIS A 531 -13.40 3.00 -5.41
C HIS A 531 -11.97 3.21 -5.90
N GLY A 532 -11.17 3.83 -5.05
CA GLY A 532 -9.74 3.97 -5.16
C GLY A 532 -9.11 4.12 -3.78
N VAL A 533 -7.82 4.17 -3.72
CA VAL A 533 -7.04 4.40 -2.49
C VAL A 533 -6.13 5.59 -2.72
N THR A 534 -6.02 6.47 -1.74
CA THR A 534 -4.96 7.48 -1.75
C THR A 534 -3.93 7.18 -0.68
N VAL A 535 -2.64 7.30 -1.05
CA VAL A 535 -1.49 7.26 -0.15
C VAL A 535 -0.64 8.50 -0.35
N TYR A 536 0.13 8.88 0.67
CA TYR A 536 0.99 10.05 0.61
C TYR A 536 2.18 9.85 -0.32
N GLY A 537 2.53 10.91 -1.03
CA GLY A 537 3.66 10.97 -1.94
C GLY A 537 3.34 10.57 -3.38
N HIS A 538 4.21 10.98 -4.32
CA HIS A 538 4.21 10.49 -5.69
C HIS A 538 5.01 9.18 -5.75
N VAL A 539 4.36 8.08 -5.44
CA VAL A 539 4.97 6.74 -5.33
C VAL A 539 4.65 5.83 -6.52
N GLY A 540 4.12 6.39 -7.58
CA GLY A 540 3.70 5.64 -8.77
C GLY A 540 4.83 4.84 -9.42
N ALA A 541 6.05 5.37 -9.46
CA ALA A 541 7.21 4.66 -9.99
C ALA A 541 7.57 3.41 -9.17
N ASP A 542 7.50 3.50 -7.85
CA ASP A 542 7.74 2.36 -6.94
C ASP A 542 6.61 1.32 -7.05
N LEU A 543 5.35 1.76 -7.20
CA LEU A 543 4.20 0.88 -7.44
C LEU A 543 4.32 0.13 -8.79
N ILE A 544 4.76 0.80 -9.86
CA ILE A 544 5.03 0.15 -11.16
C ILE A 544 6.13 -0.92 -11.00
N THR A 545 7.18 -0.60 -10.24
CA THR A 545 8.26 -1.55 -9.95
C THR A 545 7.73 -2.77 -9.18
N LEU A 546 6.96 -2.57 -8.12
CA LEU A 546 6.31 -3.67 -7.38
C LEU A 546 5.36 -4.48 -8.27
N ALA A 547 4.50 -3.82 -9.05
CA ALA A 547 3.56 -4.48 -9.95
C ALA A 547 4.29 -5.38 -10.96
N SER A 548 5.42 -4.91 -11.52
CA SER A 548 6.23 -5.72 -12.44
C SER A 548 6.88 -6.93 -11.74
N MET A 549 7.25 -6.83 -10.47
CA MET A 549 7.74 -7.96 -9.66
C MET A 549 6.65 -9.00 -9.44
N LEU A 550 5.44 -8.55 -9.15
CA LEU A 550 4.24 -9.38 -8.96
C LEU A 550 3.65 -9.87 -10.31
N ARG A 551 4.20 -9.38 -11.42
CA ARG A 551 3.73 -9.69 -12.78
C ARG A 551 2.28 -9.26 -13.03
N ILE A 552 1.95 -8.08 -12.51
CA ILE A 552 0.68 -7.38 -12.67
C ILE A 552 0.89 -6.19 -13.60
N PRO A 553 0.27 -6.13 -14.78
CA PRO A 553 0.43 -4.99 -15.67
C PRO A 553 -0.25 -3.74 -15.10
N VAL A 554 0.37 -2.58 -15.34
CA VAL A 554 -0.21 -1.28 -15.01
C VAL A 554 -0.88 -0.73 -16.27
N THR A 555 -2.19 -0.58 -16.24
CA THR A 555 -3.00 -0.20 -17.41
C THR A 555 -3.25 1.30 -17.54
N MET A 556 -3.01 2.05 -16.47
CA MET A 556 -3.20 3.50 -16.42
C MET A 556 -2.20 4.11 -15.44
N HIS A 557 -1.36 5.05 -15.89
CA HIS A 557 -0.50 5.84 -15.01
C HIS A 557 -0.03 7.15 -15.67
N ASN A 558 0.32 8.15 -14.85
CA ASN A 558 0.91 9.42 -15.26
C ASN A 558 2.36 9.60 -14.76
N VAL A 559 3.02 8.49 -14.43
CA VAL A 559 4.42 8.49 -14.02
C VAL A 559 5.32 8.81 -15.23
N GLU A 560 6.31 9.67 -15.02
CA GLU A 560 7.31 10.04 -16.03
C GLU A 560 8.07 8.80 -16.53
N LYS A 561 8.28 8.71 -17.84
CA LYS A 561 8.88 7.52 -18.48
C LYS A 561 10.26 7.18 -17.93
N GLU A 562 11.05 8.20 -17.60
CA GLU A 562 12.41 8.10 -17.06
C GLU A 562 12.46 7.48 -15.66
N LYS A 563 11.37 7.60 -14.91
CA LYS A 563 11.25 7.06 -13.54
C LYS A 563 10.77 5.60 -13.52
N VAL A 564 10.27 5.09 -14.65
CA VAL A 564 9.74 3.73 -14.74
C VAL A 564 10.87 2.71 -14.73
N PHE A 565 10.85 1.82 -13.70
CA PHE A 565 11.87 0.80 -13.51
C PHE A 565 11.23 -0.59 -13.48
N ARG A 566 11.64 -1.46 -14.43
CA ARG A 566 11.03 -2.77 -14.70
C ARG A 566 12.11 -3.81 -14.98
N PRO A 567 11.81 -5.12 -14.95
CA PRO A 567 12.73 -6.15 -15.39
C PRO A 567 13.21 -5.88 -16.83
N HIS A 568 14.49 -6.09 -17.08
CA HIS A 568 15.14 -5.77 -18.35
C HIS A 568 14.42 -6.42 -19.56
N SER A 569 13.98 -7.68 -19.40
CA SER A 569 13.32 -8.44 -20.46
C SER A 569 11.96 -7.87 -20.90
N TRP A 570 11.32 -6.99 -20.09
CA TRP A 570 10.06 -6.33 -20.48
C TRP A 570 10.19 -5.53 -21.77
N ALA A 571 11.32 -4.88 -22.00
CA ALA A 571 11.60 -4.11 -23.22
C ALA A 571 11.50 -4.97 -24.50
N SER A 572 11.69 -6.27 -24.41
CA SER A 572 11.58 -7.18 -25.57
C SER A 572 10.13 -7.35 -26.05
N PHE A 573 9.14 -7.00 -25.25
CA PHE A 573 7.73 -7.10 -25.59
C PHE A 573 7.14 -5.81 -26.20
N GLY A 574 7.89 -4.73 -26.25
CA GLY A 574 7.55 -3.47 -26.89
C GLY A 574 8.31 -2.29 -26.28
N THR A 575 8.92 -1.49 -27.13
CA THR A 575 9.69 -0.31 -26.68
C THR A 575 8.94 0.99 -26.85
N GLN A 576 7.97 1.06 -27.76
CA GLN A 576 7.20 2.28 -28.06
C GLN A 576 5.93 2.39 -27.22
N ASP A 577 5.25 1.27 -26.98
CA ASP A 577 4.10 1.21 -26.09
C ASP A 577 4.46 0.40 -24.83
N VAL A 578 4.82 1.11 -23.80
CA VAL A 578 5.31 0.53 -22.55
C VAL A 578 4.21 -0.23 -21.81
N GLN A 579 2.95 0.21 -21.88
CA GLN A 579 1.81 -0.46 -21.23
C GLN A 579 1.50 -1.78 -21.94
N ALA A 580 1.51 -1.80 -23.26
CA ALA A 580 1.34 -3.03 -24.05
C ALA A 580 2.49 -4.02 -23.80
N ALA A 581 3.71 -3.52 -23.64
CA ALA A 581 4.87 -4.35 -23.29
C ALA A 581 4.70 -5.00 -21.90
N ASP A 582 4.22 -4.26 -20.91
CA ASP A 582 3.94 -4.80 -19.58
C ASP A 582 2.88 -5.89 -19.61
N TYR A 583 1.77 -5.63 -20.30
CA TYR A 583 0.72 -6.62 -20.47
C TYR A 583 1.24 -7.90 -21.12
N ALA A 584 1.97 -7.78 -22.22
CA ALA A 584 2.53 -8.92 -22.94
C ALA A 584 3.55 -9.70 -22.10
N ALA A 585 4.43 -9.01 -21.39
CA ALA A 585 5.42 -9.63 -20.50
C ALA A 585 4.74 -10.37 -19.33
N CYS A 586 3.85 -9.72 -18.61
CA CYS A 586 3.14 -10.31 -17.47
C CYS A 586 2.34 -11.57 -17.88
N LYS A 587 1.65 -11.50 -19.02
CA LYS A 587 0.91 -12.64 -19.57
C LYS A 587 1.82 -13.83 -19.93
N ASN A 588 2.99 -13.57 -20.53
CA ASN A 588 3.91 -14.64 -20.93
C ASN A 588 4.62 -15.29 -19.74
N TYR A 589 5.02 -14.50 -18.73
CA TYR A 589 5.68 -15.04 -17.56
C TYR A 589 4.68 -15.69 -16.57
N GLY A 590 3.42 -15.29 -16.61
CA GLY A 590 2.40 -15.76 -15.66
C GLY A 590 2.63 -15.22 -14.23
N PRO A 591 1.84 -15.63 -13.25
CA PRO A 591 1.95 -15.19 -11.85
C PRO A 591 3.30 -15.58 -11.23
N LEU A 592 3.65 -14.91 -10.12
CA LEU A 592 4.92 -15.12 -9.43
C LEU A 592 4.96 -16.45 -8.66
N TYR A 593 3.83 -16.90 -8.09
CA TYR A 593 3.72 -18.10 -7.26
C TYR A 593 2.92 -19.23 -7.90
#